data_805eb0e158137a9b5e8be0eb1c400416
#
_entry.id   805eb0e158137a9b5e8be0eb1c400416
#
_cell.length_a   1.000
_cell.length_b   1.000
_cell.length_c   1.000
_cell.angle_alpha   90.00
_cell.angle_beta   90.00
_cell.angle_gamma   90.00
#
_symmetry.space_group_name_H-M   'P 1'
#
loop_
_entity.id
_entity.type
_entity.pdbx_description
1 polymer ?
#
loop_
_entity_poly.entity_id
_entity_poly.type
_entity_poly.pdbx_seq_one_letter_code
_entity_poly.pdbx_strand_id
1 'polypeptide(L)'
;KTTHSFWNFEPRTLSTNRQELLDRFWELQQSNNYDIIFCPSSYDNHQDHQTVYNEVFRAFKHCTILGYEMPWNNRTFRTDVFVSLTIDDLNAKVKMLDCYKTQLERAFMCKEYVMDIARTRGLQVGKKYVESFEAIRIINPL
;
A
#
# COMPACT_ATOMS: atom_id res chain seq x y z
N LYS A 1 11.38 -12.53 -9.91
CA LYS A 1 11.07 -13.52 -8.85
C LYS A 1 10.61 -12.75 -7.63
N THR A 2 9.39 -13.05 -7.14
CA THR A 2 8.85 -12.40 -5.93
C THR A 2 9.39 -13.14 -4.70
N THR A 3 9.86 -12.39 -3.72
CA THR A 3 10.26 -12.90 -2.39
C THR A 3 9.25 -12.48 -1.35
N HIS A 4 9.05 -13.29 -0.33
CA HIS A 4 8.12 -13.02 0.76
C HIS A 4 8.85 -13.15 2.10
N SER A 5 8.56 -12.24 3.01
CA SER A 5 8.99 -12.30 4.41
C SER A 5 7.76 -12.19 5.31
N PHE A 6 7.70 -13.03 6.34
CA PHE A 6 6.62 -13.02 7.33
C PHE A 6 7.22 -12.73 8.70
N TRP A 7 6.62 -11.78 9.41
CA TRP A 7 7.00 -11.42 10.77
C TRP A 7 5.83 -11.65 11.71
N ASN A 8 6.09 -12.31 12.82
CA ASN A 8 5.05 -12.73 13.76
C ASN A 8 4.74 -11.63 14.80
N PHE A 9 4.24 -10.49 14.32
CA PHE A 9 3.69 -9.48 15.21
C PHE A 9 2.22 -9.77 15.52
N GLU A 10 1.82 -9.60 16.77
CA GLU A 10 0.42 -9.65 17.14
C GLU A 10 -0.35 -8.46 16.51
N PRO A 11 -1.51 -8.71 15.86
CA PRO A 11 -2.33 -7.64 15.32
C PRO A 11 -2.71 -6.61 16.38
N ARG A 12 -2.72 -5.34 16.00
CA ARG A 12 -3.02 -4.17 16.84
C ARG A 12 -1.97 -3.84 17.90
N THR A 13 -0.78 -4.43 17.82
CA THR A 13 0.32 -4.17 18.78
C THR A 13 1.56 -3.58 18.15
N LEU A 14 1.56 -3.26 16.84
CA LEU A 14 2.74 -2.70 16.18
C LEU A 14 3.20 -1.38 16.82
N SER A 15 2.30 -0.60 17.38
CA SER A 15 2.62 0.65 18.08
C SER A 15 3.53 0.45 19.30
N THR A 16 3.48 -0.70 19.96
CA THR A 16 4.36 -1.05 21.09
C THR A 16 5.65 -1.72 20.65
N ASN A 17 5.70 -2.23 19.41
CA ASN A 17 6.85 -2.95 18.84
C ASN A 17 7.57 -2.12 17.74
N ARG A 18 7.44 -0.79 17.78
CA ARG A 18 7.94 0.12 16.75
C ARG A 18 9.43 -0.03 16.47
N GLN A 19 10.25 -0.20 17.50
CA GLN A 19 11.69 -0.32 17.31
C GLN A 19 12.05 -1.63 16.60
N GLU A 20 11.46 -2.74 17.01
CA GLU A 20 11.68 -4.03 16.34
C GLU A 20 11.24 -3.97 14.88
N LEU A 21 10.07 -3.36 14.59
CA LEU A 21 9.60 -3.17 13.22
C LEU A 21 10.58 -2.33 12.38
N LEU A 22 11.09 -1.24 12.94
CA LEU A 22 12.11 -0.40 12.28
C LEU A 22 13.37 -1.17 11.99
N ASP A 23 13.86 -1.98 12.94
CA ASP A 23 15.07 -2.78 12.77
C ASP A 23 14.89 -3.80 11.64
N ARG A 24 13.74 -4.46 11.55
CA ARG A 24 13.39 -5.35 10.43
C ARG A 24 13.38 -4.62 9.07
N PHE A 25 12.85 -3.42 9.00
CA PHE A 25 12.90 -2.62 7.78
C PHE A 25 14.33 -2.23 7.40
N TRP A 26 15.18 -1.94 8.37
CA TRP A 26 16.59 -1.65 8.13
C TRP A 26 17.35 -2.87 7.63
N GLU A 27 17.10 -4.05 8.18
CA GLU A 27 17.64 -5.31 7.66
C GLU A 27 17.27 -5.52 6.19
N LEU A 28 16.01 -5.28 5.82
CA LEU A 28 15.55 -5.37 4.44
C LEU A 28 16.27 -4.35 3.52
N GLN A 29 16.40 -3.12 3.97
CA GLN A 29 17.05 -2.06 3.21
C GLN A 29 18.55 -2.35 3.00
N GLN A 30 19.22 -2.89 3.99
CA GLN A 30 20.65 -3.26 3.88
C GLN A 30 20.88 -4.46 2.96
N SER A 31 19.92 -5.37 2.91
CA SER A 31 20.01 -6.60 2.12
C SER A 31 19.57 -6.42 0.66
N ASN A 32 18.93 -5.33 0.32
CA ASN A 32 18.33 -5.10 -1.00
C ASN A 32 18.41 -3.61 -1.39
N ASN A 33 18.50 -3.37 -2.70
CA ASN A 33 18.33 -2.04 -3.27
C ASN A 33 16.88 -1.88 -3.74
N TYR A 34 16.12 -1.07 -3.04
CA TYR A 34 14.75 -0.74 -3.40
C TYR A 34 14.69 0.66 -4.01
N ASP A 35 14.03 0.81 -5.15
CA ASP A 35 13.76 2.09 -5.79
C ASP A 35 12.45 2.70 -5.29
N ILE A 36 11.43 1.84 -5.11
CA ILE A 36 10.07 2.22 -4.73
C ILE A 36 9.59 1.34 -3.58
N ILE A 37 8.99 1.98 -2.58
CA ILE A 37 8.32 1.32 -1.44
C ILE A 37 6.85 1.68 -1.48
N PHE A 38 5.99 0.70 -1.35
CA PHE A 38 4.55 0.89 -1.12
C PHE A 38 4.22 0.61 0.34
N CYS A 39 3.51 1.53 0.98
CA CYS A 39 3.07 1.37 2.37
C CYS A 39 1.65 1.94 2.55
N PRO A 40 1.00 1.77 3.71
CA PRO A 40 -0.25 2.46 3.99
C PRO A 40 -0.09 3.98 3.84
N SER A 41 -1.16 4.67 3.39
CA SER A 41 -1.20 6.13 3.32
C SER A 41 -0.95 6.77 4.69
N SER A 42 -0.34 7.96 4.70
CA SER A 42 -0.17 8.78 5.92
C SER A 42 -1.50 9.20 6.56
N TYR A 43 -2.60 9.12 5.82
CA TYR A 43 -3.96 9.45 6.26
C TYR A 43 -4.77 8.23 6.71
N ASP A 44 -4.16 7.04 6.78
CA ASP A 44 -4.82 5.84 7.30
C ASP A 44 -4.98 5.94 8.83
N ASN A 45 -6.19 5.66 9.33
CA ASN A 45 -6.49 5.75 10.77
C ASN A 45 -6.26 4.44 11.54
N HIS A 46 -5.92 3.36 10.84
CA HIS A 46 -5.63 2.10 11.53
C HIS A 46 -4.28 2.19 12.24
N GLN A 47 -4.25 1.93 13.54
CA GLN A 47 -3.07 2.09 14.40
C GLN A 47 -1.81 1.35 13.89
N ASP A 48 -1.98 0.11 13.37
CA ASP A 48 -0.85 -0.65 12.81
C ASP A 48 -0.38 -0.04 11.49
N HIS A 49 -1.31 0.44 10.64
CA HIS A 49 -0.97 1.10 9.38
C HIS A 49 -0.20 2.41 9.61
N GLN A 50 -0.61 3.20 10.59
CA GLN A 50 0.12 4.40 11.01
C GLN A 50 1.54 4.05 11.48
N THR A 51 1.67 2.98 12.24
CA THR A 51 2.99 2.52 12.70
C THR A 51 3.85 2.08 11.53
N VAL A 52 3.31 1.27 10.60
CA VAL A 52 4.04 0.84 9.39
C VAL A 52 4.47 2.05 8.56
N TYR A 53 3.56 3.00 8.28
CA TYR A 53 3.89 4.22 7.57
C TYR A 53 5.05 4.98 8.23
N ASN A 54 4.97 5.23 9.54
CA ASN A 54 5.98 5.99 10.28
C ASN A 54 7.37 5.31 10.21
N GLU A 55 7.41 3.99 10.38
CA GLU A 55 8.70 3.29 10.40
C GLU A 55 9.26 3.06 8.99
N VAL A 56 8.42 2.87 7.97
CA VAL A 56 8.83 2.88 6.56
C VAL A 56 9.45 4.23 6.19
N PHE A 57 8.81 5.34 6.57
CA PHE A 57 9.32 6.69 6.31
C PHE A 57 10.71 6.92 6.92
N ARG A 58 10.98 6.34 8.09
CA ARG A 58 12.28 6.41 8.78
C ARG A 58 13.33 5.50 8.16
N ALA A 59 12.96 4.27 7.81
CA ALA A 59 13.89 3.26 7.32
C ALA A 59 14.36 3.54 5.89
N PHE A 60 13.45 3.86 4.97
CA PHE A 60 13.70 3.94 3.53
C PHE A 60 13.94 5.38 3.06
N LYS A 61 14.96 6.05 3.63
CA LYS A 61 15.24 7.48 3.37
C LYS A 61 15.62 7.79 1.93
N HIS A 62 16.15 6.81 1.20
CA HIS A 62 16.68 6.96 -0.15
C HIS A 62 15.78 6.38 -1.24
N CYS A 63 14.54 5.99 -0.87
CA CYS A 63 13.57 5.41 -1.79
C CYS A 63 12.41 6.36 -2.07
N THR A 64 11.82 6.24 -3.25
CA THR A 64 10.47 6.75 -3.50
C THR A 64 9.49 5.98 -2.63
N ILE A 65 8.59 6.68 -1.92
CA ILE A 65 7.59 6.07 -1.04
C ILE A 65 6.21 6.49 -1.51
N LEU A 66 5.38 5.51 -1.83
CA LEU A 66 4.01 5.68 -2.28
C LEU A 66 3.04 5.07 -1.27
N GLY A 67 2.09 5.88 -0.81
CA GLY A 67 1.02 5.45 0.09
C GLY A 67 -0.17 4.91 -0.67
N TYR A 68 -0.58 3.66 -0.42
CA TYR A 68 -1.77 3.08 -1.04
C TYR A 68 -3.05 3.44 -0.30
N GLU A 69 -4.15 3.48 -1.06
CA GLU A 69 -5.47 3.84 -0.56
C GLU A 69 -6.19 2.66 0.10
N MET A 70 -6.74 2.91 1.30
CA MET A 70 -7.70 2.03 1.97
C MET A 70 -8.94 2.85 2.37
N PRO A 71 -9.93 3.05 1.49
CA PRO A 71 -11.03 4.00 1.69
C PRO A 71 -11.83 3.82 2.99
N TRP A 72 -11.93 2.59 3.50
CA TRP A 72 -12.62 2.31 4.77
C TRP A 72 -11.82 2.76 6.02
N ASN A 73 -10.52 3.03 5.88
CA ASN A 73 -9.66 3.51 6.96
C ASN A 73 -9.26 4.99 6.78
N ASN A 74 -9.22 5.48 5.53
CA ASN A 74 -8.81 6.83 5.22
C ASN A 74 -9.95 7.83 5.46
N ARG A 75 -9.74 8.85 6.30
CA ARG A 75 -10.68 9.98 6.41
C ARG A 75 -10.55 10.95 5.24
N THR A 76 -9.37 11.05 4.68
CA THR A 76 -9.02 11.77 3.47
C THR A 76 -7.93 10.98 2.76
N PHE A 77 -7.74 11.23 1.46
CA PHE A 77 -6.68 10.61 0.68
C PHE A 77 -6.19 11.56 -0.40
N ARG A 78 -4.88 11.66 -0.55
CA ARG A 78 -4.25 12.43 -1.62
C ARG A 78 -4.00 11.54 -2.83
N THR A 79 -4.52 11.96 -3.98
CA THR A 79 -4.32 11.29 -5.27
C THR A 79 -3.23 12.02 -6.05
N ASP A 80 -1.97 11.81 -5.68
CA ASP A 80 -0.82 12.52 -6.26
C ASP A 80 -0.23 11.78 -7.45
N VAL A 81 -0.24 10.45 -7.42
CA VAL A 81 0.33 9.58 -8.45
C VAL A 81 -0.78 8.68 -9.00
N PHE A 82 -0.85 8.57 -10.33
CA PHE A 82 -1.85 7.77 -11.03
C PHE A 82 -1.19 6.73 -11.92
N VAL A 83 -1.52 5.46 -11.72
CA VAL A 83 -1.03 4.34 -12.53
C VAL A 83 -2.19 3.79 -13.34
N SER A 84 -2.09 3.91 -14.68
CA SER A 84 -3.10 3.38 -15.60
C SER A 84 -3.08 1.86 -15.59
N LEU A 85 -4.26 1.26 -15.44
CA LEU A 85 -4.43 -0.19 -15.36
C LEU A 85 -5.21 -0.72 -16.56
N THR A 86 -4.93 -1.98 -16.90
CA THR A 86 -5.73 -2.77 -17.85
C THR A 86 -6.81 -3.55 -17.09
N ILE A 87 -7.76 -4.12 -17.84
CA ILE A 87 -8.74 -5.05 -17.26
C ILE A 87 -8.07 -6.32 -16.70
N ASP A 88 -6.97 -6.74 -17.31
CA ASP A 88 -6.23 -7.92 -16.87
C ASP A 88 -5.51 -7.68 -15.54
N ASP A 89 -4.97 -6.47 -15.31
CA ASP A 89 -4.40 -6.07 -14.02
C ASP A 89 -5.47 -6.13 -12.91
N LEU A 90 -6.67 -5.62 -13.18
CA LEU A 90 -7.78 -5.66 -12.22
C LEU A 90 -8.25 -7.10 -11.95
N ASN A 91 -8.34 -7.94 -12.98
CA ASN A 91 -8.67 -9.35 -12.81
C ASN A 91 -7.59 -10.10 -12.02
N ALA A 92 -6.31 -9.76 -12.21
CA ALA A 92 -5.21 -10.30 -11.42
C ALA A 92 -5.34 -9.88 -9.95
N LYS A 93 -5.65 -8.60 -9.68
CA LYS A 93 -5.89 -8.09 -8.31
C LYS A 93 -7.03 -8.83 -7.63
N VAL A 94 -8.16 -9.03 -8.32
CA VAL A 94 -9.29 -9.81 -7.77
C VAL A 94 -8.88 -11.22 -7.41
N LYS A 95 -8.17 -11.93 -8.31
CA LYS A 95 -7.65 -13.28 -8.02
C LYS A 95 -6.71 -13.33 -6.80
N MET A 96 -5.90 -12.30 -6.62
CA MET A 96 -5.04 -12.19 -5.43
C MET A 96 -5.87 -12.01 -4.15
N LEU A 97 -6.90 -11.17 -4.18
CA LEU A 97 -7.81 -10.95 -3.05
C LEU A 97 -8.59 -12.23 -2.69
N ASP A 98 -9.00 -13.04 -3.67
CA ASP A 98 -9.67 -14.32 -3.46
C ASP A 98 -8.82 -15.35 -2.67
N CYS A 99 -7.52 -15.14 -2.57
CA CYS A 99 -6.63 -15.96 -1.75
C CYS A 99 -6.79 -15.70 -0.23
N TYR A 100 -7.32 -14.54 0.16
CA TYR A 100 -7.53 -14.16 1.56
C TYR A 100 -8.84 -14.72 2.12
N LYS A 101 -8.93 -16.05 2.27
CA LYS A 101 -10.15 -16.78 2.63
C LYS A 101 -10.86 -16.27 3.88
N THR A 102 -10.11 -15.77 4.87
CA THR A 102 -10.68 -15.23 6.12
C THR A 102 -11.31 -13.85 5.97
N GLN A 103 -11.15 -13.19 4.82
CA GLN A 103 -11.60 -11.83 4.58
C GLN A 103 -12.66 -11.71 3.47
N LEU A 104 -13.04 -12.80 2.82
CA LEU A 104 -13.92 -12.79 1.64
C LEU A 104 -15.32 -12.18 1.88
N GLU A 105 -15.81 -12.23 3.12
CA GLU A 105 -17.10 -11.63 3.49
C GLU A 105 -17.07 -10.10 3.61
N ARG A 106 -15.89 -9.50 3.54
CA ARG A 106 -15.78 -8.04 3.65
C ARG A 106 -16.10 -7.36 2.32
N ALA A 107 -16.93 -6.35 2.35
CA ALA A 107 -17.41 -5.62 1.17
C ALA A 107 -16.29 -5.09 0.25
N PHE A 108 -15.14 -4.73 0.80
CA PHE A 108 -14.00 -4.24 0.03
C PHE A 108 -13.15 -5.35 -0.63
N MET A 109 -13.49 -6.62 -0.42
CA MET A 109 -12.80 -7.75 -1.06
C MET A 109 -13.48 -8.19 -2.36
N CYS A 110 -14.65 -7.64 -2.69
CA CYS A 110 -15.37 -8.06 -3.88
C CYS A 110 -14.84 -7.39 -5.17
N LYS A 111 -15.09 -8.07 -6.29
CA LYS A 111 -14.70 -7.59 -7.63
C LYS A 111 -15.29 -6.22 -7.95
N GLU A 112 -16.55 -6.01 -7.59
CA GLU A 112 -17.28 -4.76 -7.84
C GLU A 112 -16.55 -3.57 -7.22
N TYR A 113 -16.14 -3.69 -5.96
CA TYR A 113 -15.38 -2.66 -5.27
C TYR A 113 -14.06 -2.34 -5.98
N VAL A 114 -13.28 -3.38 -6.38
CA VAL A 114 -12.02 -3.20 -7.09
C VAL A 114 -12.20 -2.45 -8.40
N MET A 115 -13.28 -2.79 -9.14
CA MET A 115 -13.60 -2.14 -10.41
C MET A 115 -14.06 -0.69 -10.22
N ASP A 116 -14.86 -0.42 -9.20
CA ASP A 116 -15.46 0.89 -8.97
C ASP A 116 -14.45 1.90 -8.47
N ILE A 117 -13.55 1.51 -7.57
CA ILE A 117 -12.46 2.40 -7.15
C ILE A 117 -11.52 2.74 -8.31
N ALA A 118 -11.17 1.75 -9.15
CA ALA A 118 -10.32 1.98 -10.32
C ALA A 118 -10.99 2.90 -11.37
N ARG A 119 -12.30 2.78 -11.58
CA ARG A 119 -13.07 3.69 -12.45
C ARG A 119 -13.12 5.10 -11.86
N THR A 120 -13.42 5.21 -10.58
CA THR A 120 -13.49 6.50 -9.87
C THR A 120 -12.17 7.27 -10.00
N ARG A 121 -11.04 6.60 -9.79
CA ARG A 121 -9.72 7.22 -9.96
C ARG A 121 -9.39 7.49 -11.43
N GLY A 122 -9.87 6.64 -12.33
CA GLY A 122 -9.73 6.84 -13.78
C GLY A 122 -10.37 8.13 -14.27
N LEU A 123 -11.56 8.49 -13.75
CA LEU A 123 -12.28 9.72 -14.11
C LEU A 123 -11.45 10.98 -13.81
N GLN A 124 -10.65 10.97 -12.76
CA GLN A 124 -9.81 12.12 -12.38
C GLN A 124 -8.76 12.49 -13.43
N VAL A 125 -8.33 11.54 -14.24
CA VAL A 125 -7.23 11.70 -15.22
C VAL A 125 -7.61 11.27 -16.64
N GLY A 126 -8.90 11.09 -16.93
CA GLY A 126 -9.39 10.74 -18.27
C GLY A 126 -8.97 9.35 -18.73
N LYS A 127 -8.79 8.40 -17.80
CA LYS A 127 -8.46 6.99 -18.09
C LYS A 127 -9.59 6.07 -17.66
N LYS A 128 -9.65 4.87 -18.24
CA LYS A 128 -10.70 3.89 -17.94
C LYS A 128 -10.56 3.31 -16.53
N TYR A 129 -9.34 2.91 -16.18
CA TYR A 129 -9.00 2.31 -14.90
C TYR A 129 -7.65 2.85 -14.42
N VAL A 130 -7.58 3.20 -13.16
CA VAL A 130 -6.39 3.76 -12.53
C VAL A 130 -6.31 3.31 -11.08
N GLU A 131 -5.10 3.05 -10.62
CA GLU A 131 -4.78 3.01 -9.19
C GLU A 131 -4.06 4.31 -8.81
N SER A 132 -4.44 4.89 -7.68
CA SER A 132 -3.86 6.15 -7.22
C SER A 132 -3.09 5.96 -5.92
N PHE A 133 -2.06 6.78 -5.76
CA PHE A 133 -1.19 6.75 -4.59
C PHE A 133 -0.94 8.16 -4.08
N GLU A 134 -0.76 8.27 -2.77
CA GLU A 134 -0.17 9.43 -2.12
C GLU A 134 1.34 9.45 -2.40
N ALA A 135 1.88 10.58 -2.86
CA ALA A 135 3.32 10.77 -2.98
C ALA A 135 3.90 11.18 -1.62
N ILE A 136 4.26 10.22 -0.79
CA ILE A 136 4.87 10.46 0.52
C ILE A 136 6.28 11.02 0.34
N ARG A 137 7.04 10.43 -0.57
CA ARG A 137 8.36 10.90 -1.02
C ARG A 137 8.59 10.49 -2.45
N ILE A 138 9.03 11.42 -3.28
CA ILE A 138 9.48 11.15 -4.64
C ILE A 138 10.96 11.45 -4.73
N ILE A 139 11.74 10.47 -5.16
CA ILE A 139 13.15 10.62 -5.50
C ILE A 139 13.26 10.33 -6.99
N ASN A 140 13.60 11.37 -7.75
CA ASN A 140 13.86 11.22 -9.17
C ASN A 140 15.34 10.89 -9.35
N PRO A 141 15.71 9.72 -9.93
CA PRO A 141 17.08 9.50 -10.35
C PRO A 141 17.38 10.49 -11.49
N LEU A 142 18.25 11.47 -11.22
CA LEU A 142 18.76 12.40 -12.21
C LEU A 142 19.73 11.69 -13.15
#